data_7f79a299f0df3c1dd7632d3ec8caf6c5
#
_entry.id   7f79a299f0df3c1dd7632d3ec8caf6c5
#
_cell.length_a   1.000
_cell.length_b   1.000
_cell.length_c   1.000
_cell.angle_alpha   90.00
_cell.angle_beta   90.00
_cell.angle_gamma   90.00
#
_symmetry.space_group_name_H-M   'P 1'
#
loop_
_entity.id
_entity.type
_entity.pdbx_description
1 polymer ?
#
loop_
_entity_poly.entity_id
_entity_poly.type
_entity_poly.pdbx_seq_one_letter_code
_entity_poly.pdbx_strand_id
1 'polypeptide(L)'
;MDRIRVSRDALYWFGLAVGALAVSGALAIVLVIQRIPAMVELLASDPELARRSLVVHVNLATGVWFFAFITALTCLVSRTRIHTARPAAVLAGIGVIAMAVPACFSDVHAVLSDYVPIVDHVLFLVGLAAVAAAILMVVIEVWLVATRIESAALPAEVQYGLRAAGICFLIAMLTIAGAYLDRDASASTLARFQHLFWGGGHVLQFAAIAGMLAGWLLLLHELLGTSLLAPRAAAWLFGALLLPTATGPWLAVSGHSPRAFTWMMELGIAPAVLVVMFVGARALYRHRVCGVMHWPIQPVALVGLLVSGAMTLVGFGLGAAISGNTTLTPAHYHVSIGAVTVTFMTVLLVMMSRFGAPVRWPRVAKWQPLLYGVGQSVFAGGLAVAGFWGQAARKTYGAGQQLEPPSHAGLVIAGIGGALALVGGVMFVVLVVSAWRHRDRH
;
A
#
# COMPACT_ATOMS: atom_id res chain seq x y z
N MET A 1 -9.23 -20.17 19.41
CA MET A 1 -8.22 -19.26 18.79
C MET A 1 -7.30 -18.75 19.88
N ASP A 2 -6.04 -19.14 19.83
CA ASP A 2 -5.09 -18.76 20.88
C ASP A 2 -4.77 -17.26 20.80
N ARG A 3 -4.79 -16.58 21.98
CA ARG A 3 -4.39 -15.16 22.06
C ARG A 3 -2.91 -15.04 21.71
N ILE A 4 -2.60 -14.18 20.75
CA ILE A 4 -1.22 -13.82 20.42
C ILE A 4 -0.79 -12.74 21.43
N ARG A 5 0.30 -12.99 22.17
CA ARG A 5 0.94 -11.94 22.97
C ARG A 5 1.58 -10.94 21.99
N VAL A 6 0.81 -9.90 21.63
CA VAL A 6 1.32 -8.86 20.72
C VAL A 6 2.43 -8.11 21.44
N SER A 7 3.62 -8.08 20.84
CA SER A 7 4.70 -7.25 21.36
C SER A 7 4.27 -5.78 21.32
N ARG A 8 4.68 -4.99 22.32
CA ARG A 8 4.46 -3.54 22.29
C ARG A 8 5.04 -2.91 21.02
N ASP A 9 6.09 -3.52 20.49
CA ASP A 9 6.79 -3.07 19.29
C ASP A 9 5.90 -3.17 18.05
N ALA A 10 5.18 -4.29 17.86
CA ALA A 10 4.20 -4.43 16.78
C ALA A 10 3.06 -3.39 16.88
N LEU A 11 2.62 -3.09 18.11
CA LEU A 11 1.57 -2.08 18.32
C LEU A 11 2.00 -0.66 17.95
N TYR A 12 3.26 -0.27 18.18
CA TYR A 12 3.78 1.02 17.73
C TYR A 12 3.74 1.14 16.20
N TRP A 13 4.16 0.08 15.50
CA TRP A 13 4.14 0.06 14.04
C TRP A 13 2.72 0.01 13.46
N PHE A 14 1.79 -0.75 14.05
CA PHE A 14 0.37 -0.68 13.67
C PHE A 14 -0.23 0.71 13.94
N GLY A 15 0.11 1.33 15.08
CA GLY A 15 -0.31 2.69 15.40
C GLY A 15 0.18 3.71 14.38
N LEU A 16 1.46 3.62 13.98
CA LEU A 16 2.05 4.46 12.94
C LEU A 16 1.35 4.25 11.59
N ALA A 17 1.14 2.99 11.20
CA ALA A 17 0.46 2.64 9.96
C ALA A 17 -0.96 3.22 9.91
N VAL A 18 -1.79 2.96 10.93
CA VAL A 18 -3.18 3.46 11.00
C VAL A 18 -3.22 4.99 11.09
N GLY A 19 -2.30 5.60 11.83
CA GLY A 19 -2.17 7.06 11.91
C GLY A 19 -1.81 7.68 10.56
N ALA A 20 -0.84 7.11 9.84
CA ALA A 20 -0.47 7.56 8.50
C ALA A 20 -1.64 7.45 7.51
N LEU A 21 -2.38 6.34 7.56
CA LEU A 21 -3.57 6.16 6.73
C LEU A 21 -4.67 7.17 7.07
N ALA A 22 -4.89 7.47 8.35
CA ALA A 22 -5.89 8.45 8.79
C ALA A 22 -5.54 9.87 8.29
N VAL A 23 -4.27 10.30 8.43
CA VAL A 23 -3.80 11.60 7.93
C VAL A 23 -3.87 11.64 6.41
N SER A 24 -3.44 10.58 5.73
CA SER A 24 -3.57 10.45 4.27
C SER A 24 -5.03 10.57 3.82
N GLY A 25 -5.96 9.92 4.53
CA GLY A 25 -7.40 10.03 4.27
C GLY A 25 -7.93 11.46 4.45
N ALA A 26 -7.48 12.18 5.48
CA ALA A 26 -7.84 13.59 5.66
C ALA A 26 -7.36 14.48 4.50
N LEU A 27 -6.13 14.26 4.03
CA LEU A 27 -5.59 14.96 2.85
C LEU A 27 -6.33 14.58 1.56
N ALA A 28 -6.86 13.35 1.46
CA ALA A 28 -7.65 12.92 0.32
C ALA A 28 -8.94 13.77 0.14
N ILE A 29 -9.47 14.36 1.21
CA ILE A 29 -10.63 15.28 1.12
C ILE A 29 -10.26 16.48 0.23
N VAL A 30 -9.09 17.08 0.45
CA VAL A 30 -8.59 18.20 -0.37
C VAL A 30 -8.49 17.78 -1.83
N LEU A 31 -7.96 16.57 -2.09
CA LEU A 31 -7.77 16.06 -3.45
C LEU A 31 -9.08 15.72 -4.16
N VAL A 32 -10.08 15.21 -3.42
CA VAL A 32 -11.41 14.94 -3.95
C VAL A 32 -12.11 16.24 -4.33
N ILE A 33 -12.06 17.27 -3.45
CA ILE A 33 -12.61 18.60 -3.71
C ILE A 33 -11.98 19.19 -4.99
N GLN A 34 -10.67 19.11 -5.13
CA GLN A 34 -9.94 19.64 -6.30
C GLN A 34 -10.25 18.89 -7.62
N ARG A 35 -10.80 17.68 -7.55
CA ARG A 35 -11.17 16.91 -8.74
C ARG A 35 -12.63 17.02 -9.14
N ILE A 36 -13.50 17.48 -8.25
CA ILE A 36 -14.92 17.71 -8.58
C ILE A 36 -15.06 19.09 -9.22
N PRO A 37 -15.44 19.20 -10.52
CA PRO A 37 -15.48 20.47 -11.22
C PRO A 37 -16.31 21.56 -10.51
N ALA A 38 -17.44 21.17 -9.89
CA ALA A 38 -18.30 22.09 -9.15
C ALA A 38 -17.71 22.59 -7.81
N MET A 39 -16.62 21.98 -7.32
CA MET A 39 -16.06 22.27 -5.99
C MET A 39 -14.64 22.85 -6.06
N VAL A 40 -14.04 22.86 -7.23
CA VAL A 40 -12.63 23.26 -7.42
C VAL A 40 -12.36 24.71 -6.98
N GLU A 41 -13.35 25.58 -7.10
CA GLU A 41 -13.26 26.99 -6.71
C GLU A 41 -13.12 27.19 -5.19
N LEU A 42 -13.56 26.23 -4.39
CA LEU A 42 -13.42 26.30 -2.92
C LEU A 42 -11.96 26.37 -2.46
N LEU A 43 -11.02 25.90 -3.28
CA LEU A 43 -9.59 25.85 -2.97
C LEU A 43 -8.75 26.65 -3.99
N ALA A 44 -9.38 27.53 -4.76
CA ALA A 44 -8.72 28.32 -5.81
C ALA A 44 -7.66 29.30 -5.29
N SER A 45 -7.72 29.66 -4.00
CA SER A 45 -6.77 30.62 -3.37
C SER A 45 -5.34 30.09 -3.24
N ASP A 46 -5.14 28.75 -3.20
CA ASP A 46 -3.81 28.13 -3.16
C ASP A 46 -3.76 26.88 -4.06
N PRO A 47 -3.46 27.02 -5.35
CA PRO A 47 -3.33 25.89 -6.27
C PRO A 47 -2.22 24.89 -5.88
N GLU A 48 -1.18 25.36 -5.19
CA GLU A 48 -0.09 24.50 -4.74
C GLU A 48 -0.47 23.68 -3.51
N LEU A 49 -1.46 24.11 -2.70
CA LEU A 49 -1.97 23.33 -1.57
C LEU A 49 -2.41 21.91 -1.98
N ALA A 50 -3.14 21.81 -3.09
CA ALA A 50 -3.55 20.49 -3.60
C ALA A 50 -2.36 19.62 -4.01
N ARG A 51 -1.35 20.21 -4.65
CA ARG A 51 -0.15 19.49 -5.07
C ARG A 51 0.69 19.04 -3.87
N ARG A 52 0.90 19.91 -2.88
CA ARG A 52 1.58 19.57 -1.62
C ARG A 52 0.81 18.51 -0.84
N SER A 53 -0.52 18.64 -0.75
CA SER A 53 -1.39 17.64 -0.14
C SER A 53 -1.31 16.28 -0.85
N LEU A 54 -1.24 16.27 -2.19
CA LEU A 54 -1.04 15.05 -2.97
C LEU A 54 0.28 14.37 -2.63
N VAL A 55 1.37 15.11 -2.53
CA VAL A 55 2.69 14.57 -2.19
C VAL A 55 2.65 13.87 -0.84
N VAL A 56 2.14 14.53 0.20
CA VAL A 56 2.06 13.96 1.55
C VAL A 56 1.08 12.78 1.57
N HIS A 57 -0.09 12.92 0.94
CA HIS A 57 -1.08 11.85 0.82
C HIS A 57 -0.47 10.57 0.23
N VAL A 58 0.21 10.66 -0.91
CA VAL A 58 0.81 9.50 -1.58
C VAL A 58 1.87 8.85 -0.71
N ASN A 59 2.80 9.62 -0.14
CA ASN A 59 3.86 9.06 0.70
C ASN A 59 3.32 8.41 1.97
N LEU A 60 2.28 8.96 2.59
CA LEU A 60 1.64 8.34 3.75
C LEU A 60 0.83 7.09 3.37
N ALA A 61 0.11 7.11 2.24
CA ALA A 61 -0.74 6.00 1.81
C ALA A 61 0.04 4.80 1.24
N THR A 62 1.15 5.03 0.55
CA THR A 62 1.89 3.94 -0.12
C THR A 62 3.24 3.68 0.54
N GLY A 63 3.92 4.71 1.01
CA GLY A 63 5.20 4.59 1.69
C GLY A 63 5.02 4.16 3.16
N VAL A 64 4.34 4.99 3.96
CA VAL A 64 4.27 4.74 5.41
C VAL A 64 3.24 3.67 5.75
N TRP A 65 1.99 3.78 5.29
CA TRP A 65 0.94 2.81 5.61
C TRP A 65 1.33 1.39 5.24
N PHE A 66 1.81 1.16 4.00
CA PHE A 66 2.14 -0.19 3.56
C PHE A 66 3.32 -0.77 4.32
N PHE A 67 4.42 -0.04 4.39
CA PHE A 67 5.65 -0.61 4.93
C PHE A 67 5.67 -0.61 6.46
N ALA A 68 5.01 0.33 7.14
CA ALA A 68 4.79 0.24 8.58
C ALA A 68 3.88 -0.95 8.94
N PHE A 69 2.85 -1.25 8.12
CA PHE A 69 1.99 -2.41 8.33
C PHE A 69 2.75 -3.73 8.15
N ILE A 70 3.53 -3.86 7.07
CA ILE A 70 4.39 -5.03 6.82
C ILE A 70 5.41 -5.19 7.96
N THR A 71 6.01 -4.09 8.43
CA THR A 71 6.96 -4.09 9.56
C THR A 71 6.27 -4.51 10.86
N ALA A 72 5.03 -4.06 11.11
CA ALA A 72 4.25 -4.51 12.27
C ALA A 72 4.01 -6.02 12.25
N LEU A 73 3.63 -6.59 11.10
CA LEU A 73 3.50 -8.05 10.94
C LEU A 73 4.86 -8.76 11.09
N THR A 74 5.93 -8.16 10.58
CA THR A 74 7.29 -8.69 10.75
C THR A 74 7.69 -8.75 12.23
N CYS A 75 7.29 -7.76 13.04
CA CYS A 75 7.50 -7.80 14.48
C CYS A 75 6.74 -8.93 15.21
N LEU A 76 5.72 -9.53 14.57
CA LEU A 76 5.02 -10.71 15.12
C LEU A 76 5.72 -12.03 14.77
N VAL A 77 6.68 -12.03 13.87
CA VAL A 77 7.40 -13.24 13.44
C VAL A 77 8.40 -13.69 14.50
N SER A 78 9.02 -12.77 15.22
CA SER A 78 10.04 -13.08 16.23
C SER A 78 9.43 -13.27 17.61
N ARG A 79 9.79 -14.36 18.30
CA ARG A 79 9.49 -14.55 19.73
C ARG A 79 10.48 -13.79 20.63
N THR A 80 11.67 -13.51 20.13
CA THR A 80 12.67 -12.73 20.84
C THR A 80 12.41 -11.24 20.65
N ARG A 81 12.91 -10.43 21.56
CA ARG A 81 12.81 -8.96 21.45
C ARG A 81 13.59 -8.48 20.24
N ILE A 82 12.94 -7.68 19.39
CA ILE A 82 13.58 -6.97 18.28
C ILE A 82 14.07 -5.63 18.86
N HIS A 83 15.38 -5.48 19.00
CA HIS A 83 15.97 -4.32 19.67
C HIS A 83 15.76 -3.01 18.92
N THR A 84 15.75 -3.08 17.59
CA THR A 84 15.55 -1.91 16.73
C THR A 84 14.09 -1.50 16.58
N ALA A 85 13.11 -2.38 16.85
CA ALA A 85 11.71 -2.14 16.49
C ALA A 85 11.12 -0.87 17.11
N ARG A 86 11.38 -0.61 18.40
CA ARG A 86 10.87 0.60 19.07
C ARG A 86 11.60 1.88 18.65
N PRO A 87 12.96 1.97 18.70
CA PRO A 87 13.64 3.16 18.23
C PRO A 87 13.38 3.47 16.76
N ALA A 88 13.26 2.43 15.91
CA ALA A 88 12.88 2.59 14.51
C ALA A 88 11.46 3.15 14.36
N ALA A 89 10.47 2.69 15.15
CA ALA A 89 9.12 3.25 15.10
C ALA A 89 9.09 4.73 15.49
N VAL A 90 9.90 5.14 16.48
CA VAL A 90 10.05 6.56 16.86
C VAL A 90 10.70 7.36 15.73
N LEU A 91 11.78 6.84 15.13
CA LEU A 91 12.45 7.46 13.98
C LEU A 91 11.50 7.64 12.79
N ALA A 92 10.71 6.61 12.49
CA ALA A 92 9.71 6.69 11.43
C ALA A 92 8.62 7.73 11.75
N GLY A 93 8.15 7.82 12.99
CA GLY A 93 7.19 8.83 13.42
C GLY A 93 7.74 10.26 13.28
N ILE A 94 8.99 10.50 13.65
CA ILE A 94 9.70 11.78 13.43
C ILE A 94 9.80 12.05 11.92
N GLY A 95 10.14 11.04 11.12
CA GLY A 95 10.20 11.13 9.66
C GLY A 95 8.88 11.52 9.03
N VAL A 96 7.77 10.97 9.50
CA VAL A 96 6.41 11.33 9.05
C VAL A 96 6.11 12.81 9.34
N ILE A 97 6.42 13.29 10.52
CA ILE A 97 6.24 14.70 10.89
C ILE A 97 7.12 15.59 9.99
N ALA A 98 8.39 15.21 9.79
CA ALA A 98 9.32 15.92 8.94
C ALA A 98 8.87 16.00 7.47
N MET A 99 8.17 14.99 6.96
CA MET A 99 7.56 15.04 5.61
C MET A 99 6.32 15.93 5.57
N ALA A 100 5.52 15.95 6.63
CA ALA A 100 4.26 16.70 6.64
C ALA A 100 4.46 18.22 6.83
N VAL A 101 5.41 18.64 7.67
CA VAL A 101 5.61 20.04 8.03
C VAL A 101 5.90 20.95 6.83
N PRO A 102 6.81 20.62 5.89
CA PRO A 102 7.10 21.47 4.74
C PRO A 102 5.91 21.68 3.80
N ALA A 103 4.96 20.74 3.78
CA ALA A 103 3.76 20.90 2.97
C ALA A 103 2.83 22.04 3.43
N CYS A 104 3.03 22.55 4.67
CA CYS A 104 2.32 23.70 5.20
C CYS A 104 2.97 25.04 4.82
N PHE A 105 4.16 25.05 4.21
CA PHE A 105 4.85 26.27 3.81
C PHE A 105 4.37 26.72 2.43
N SER A 106 3.99 27.99 2.30
CA SER A 106 3.44 28.55 1.05
C SER A 106 4.48 28.76 -0.05
N ASP A 107 5.74 28.90 0.33
CA ASP A 107 6.90 29.14 -0.56
C ASP A 107 7.56 27.87 -1.09
N VAL A 108 7.03 26.70 -0.74
CA VAL A 108 7.61 25.41 -1.11
C VAL A 108 6.78 24.75 -2.24
N HIS A 109 7.49 24.21 -3.22
CA HIS A 109 6.88 23.61 -4.41
C HIS A 109 6.84 22.09 -4.33
N ALA A 110 5.76 21.51 -4.88
CA ALA A 110 5.63 20.08 -5.06
C ALA A 110 6.29 19.62 -6.37
N VAL A 111 7.11 18.57 -6.30
CA VAL A 111 7.68 17.89 -7.46
C VAL A 111 6.92 16.57 -7.64
N LEU A 112 6.08 16.50 -8.67
CA LEU A 112 5.21 15.36 -8.92
C LEU A 112 5.94 14.28 -9.75
N SER A 113 7.05 13.76 -9.22
CA SER A 113 7.70 12.56 -9.78
C SER A 113 6.79 11.34 -9.62
N ASP A 114 6.95 10.35 -10.50
CA ASP A 114 6.23 9.10 -10.40
C ASP A 114 6.75 8.26 -9.23
N TYR A 115 5.91 7.41 -8.65
CA TYR A 115 6.17 6.57 -7.46
C TYR A 115 6.35 7.35 -6.16
N VAL A 116 7.34 8.24 -6.07
CA VAL A 116 7.65 8.99 -4.85
C VAL A 116 7.67 10.47 -5.18
N PRO A 117 6.51 11.16 -5.22
CA PRO A 117 6.47 12.60 -5.34
C PRO A 117 7.04 13.24 -4.09
N ILE A 118 7.66 14.41 -4.21
CA ILE A 118 8.32 15.10 -3.10
C ILE A 118 7.84 16.55 -2.97
N VAL A 119 7.97 17.07 -1.77
CA VAL A 119 8.04 18.51 -1.53
C VAL A 119 9.53 18.92 -1.61
N ASP A 120 9.86 19.89 -2.46
CA ASP A 120 11.26 20.31 -2.67
C ASP A 120 11.78 21.09 -1.47
N HIS A 121 12.03 20.37 -0.39
CA HIS A 121 12.52 20.89 0.87
C HIS A 121 13.37 19.83 1.60
N VAL A 122 14.52 20.24 2.15
CA VAL A 122 15.47 19.32 2.82
C VAL A 122 14.79 18.51 3.94
N LEU A 123 13.94 19.14 4.74
CA LEU A 123 13.25 18.48 5.85
C LEU A 123 12.36 17.33 5.35
N PHE A 124 11.69 17.48 4.17
CA PHE A 124 10.91 16.42 3.56
C PHE A 124 11.79 15.22 3.18
N LEU A 125 12.91 15.48 2.51
CA LEU A 125 13.84 14.44 2.07
C LEU A 125 14.49 13.71 3.24
N VAL A 126 14.88 14.42 4.29
CA VAL A 126 15.38 13.83 5.54
C VAL A 126 14.31 12.98 6.20
N GLY A 127 13.05 13.45 6.23
CA GLY A 127 11.92 12.68 6.74
C GLY A 127 11.67 11.38 5.98
N LEU A 128 11.71 11.44 4.65
CA LEU A 128 11.58 10.27 3.78
C LEU A 128 12.70 9.26 4.02
N ALA A 129 13.95 9.74 4.11
CA ALA A 129 15.11 8.90 4.40
C ALA A 129 15.03 8.28 5.81
N ALA A 130 14.53 9.02 6.81
CA ALA A 130 14.35 8.53 8.17
C ALA A 130 13.31 7.40 8.24
N VAL A 131 12.18 7.50 7.51
CA VAL A 131 11.19 6.42 7.41
C VAL A 131 11.81 5.19 6.74
N ALA A 132 12.53 5.35 5.64
CA ALA A 132 13.18 4.26 4.94
C ALA A 132 14.23 3.56 5.83
N ALA A 133 15.08 4.33 6.51
CA ALA A 133 16.08 3.81 7.44
C ALA A 133 15.44 3.04 8.60
N ALA A 134 14.34 3.56 9.17
CA ALA A 134 13.62 2.92 10.25
C ALA A 134 13.09 1.53 9.84
N ILE A 135 12.51 1.41 8.64
CA ILE A 135 12.04 0.12 8.11
C ILE A 135 13.22 -0.83 7.90
N LEU A 136 14.32 -0.34 7.29
CA LEU A 136 15.52 -1.14 7.07
C LEU A 136 16.13 -1.67 8.37
N MET A 137 16.16 -0.88 9.46
CA MET A 137 16.65 -1.33 10.76
C MET A 137 15.94 -2.61 11.22
N VAL A 138 14.62 -2.66 11.14
CA VAL A 138 13.83 -3.85 11.52
C VAL A 138 14.02 -4.99 10.52
N VAL A 139 14.00 -4.70 9.22
CA VAL A 139 14.20 -5.71 8.16
C VAL A 139 15.55 -6.40 8.32
N ILE A 140 16.62 -5.65 8.54
CA ILE A 140 17.98 -6.18 8.71
C ILE A 140 18.05 -7.03 9.97
N GLU A 141 17.56 -6.55 11.12
CA GLU A 141 17.61 -7.31 12.35
C GLU A 141 16.84 -8.63 12.24
N VAL A 142 15.60 -8.59 11.73
CA VAL A 142 14.74 -9.78 11.71
C VAL A 142 15.15 -10.79 10.63
N TRP A 143 15.52 -10.33 9.43
CA TRP A 143 15.67 -11.21 8.27
C TRP A 143 17.11 -11.55 7.90
N LEU A 144 18.09 -10.73 8.31
CA LEU A 144 19.51 -10.89 7.95
C LEU A 144 20.39 -11.25 9.16
N VAL A 145 20.06 -10.72 10.36
CA VAL A 145 20.93 -10.90 11.54
C VAL A 145 20.39 -11.99 12.49
N ALA A 146 19.05 -12.09 12.67
CA ALA A 146 18.48 -13.07 13.58
C ALA A 146 18.74 -14.51 13.10
N THR A 147 19.44 -15.30 13.93
CA THR A 147 19.84 -16.68 13.60
C THR A 147 18.70 -17.70 13.73
N ARG A 148 17.65 -17.38 14.49
CA ARG A 148 16.48 -18.24 14.70
C ARG A 148 15.20 -17.44 14.64
N ILE A 149 14.33 -17.81 13.71
CA ILE A 149 12.97 -17.29 13.59
C ILE A 149 12.06 -18.41 14.06
N GLU A 150 11.70 -18.38 15.34
CA GLU A 150 10.70 -19.28 15.91
C GLU A 150 9.42 -18.50 16.14
N SER A 151 8.50 -18.54 15.18
CA SER A 151 7.17 -17.97 15.35
C SER A 151 6.11 -19.04 15.44
N ALA A 152 5.32 -19.00 16.52
CA ALA A 152 4.03 -19.69 16.57
C ALA A 152 2.86 -18.72 16.21
N ALA A 153 3.14 -17.45 15.98
CA ALA A 153 2.10 -16.44 15.79
C ALA A 153 1.57 -16.36 14.35
N LEU A 154 2.44 -16.61 13.36
CA LEU A 154 2.07 -16.53 11.94
C LEU A 154 2.46 -17.82 11.20
N PRO A 155 1.62 -18.31 10.25
CA PRO A 155 1.94 -19.44 9.40
C PRO A 155 3.25 -19.26 8.63
N ALA A 156 3.97 -20.35 8.35
CA ALA A 156 5.26 -20.30 7.64
C ALA A 156 5.14 -19.61 6.27
N GLU A 157 4.10 -19.88 5.53
CA GLU A 157 3.83 -19.27 4.23
C GLU A 157 3.71 -17.73 4.31
N VAL A 158 3.11 -17.20 5.38
CA VAL A 158 3.02 -15.76 5.65
C VAL A 158 4.41 -15.20 5.97
N GLN A 159 5.22 -15.91 6.75
CA GLN A 159 6.59 -15.51 7.08
C GLN A 159 7.46 -15.40 5.82
N TYR A 160 7.35 -16.33 4.85
CA TYR A 160 8.05 -16.25 3.58
C TYR A 160 7.65 -15.00 2.79
N GLY A 161 6.35 -14.64 2.77
CA GLY A 161 5.88 -13.43 2.12
C GLY A 161 6.40 -12.14 2.78
N LEU A 162 6.38 -12.06 4.11
CA LEU A 162 6.91 -10.91 4.85
C LEU A 162 8.43 -10.76 4.65
N ARG A 163 9.16 -11.90 4.62
CA ARG A 163 10.59 -11.90 4.32
C ARG A 163 10.86 -11.41 2.90
N ALA A 164 10.11 -11.87 1.92
CA ALA A 164 10.22 -11.40 0.54
C ALA A 164 9.93 -9.89 0.45
N ALA A 165 8.90 -9.39 1.13
CA ALA A 165 8.60 -7.96 1.19
C ALA A 165 9.77 -7.15 1.77
N GLY A 166 10.37 -7.61 2.86
CA GLY A 166 11.56 -6.96 3.46
C GLY A 166 12.78 -6.97 2.54
N ILE A 167 13.06 -8.08 1.87
CA ILE A 167 14.18 -8.19 0.92
C ILE A 167 13.92 -7.29 -0.31
N CYS A 168 12.70 -7.28 -0.87
CA CYS A 168 12.35 -6.34 -1.94
C CYS A 168 12.54 -4.89 -1.50
N PHE A 169 12.15 -4.54 -0.27
CA PHE A 169 12.36 -3.19 0.26
C PHE A 169 13.85 -2.83 0.31
N LEU A 170 14.71 -3.73 0.79
CA LEU A 170 16.17 -3.55 0.77
C LEU A 170 16.70 -3.36 -0.66
N ILE A 171 16.29 -4.21 -1.60
CA ILE A 171 16.70 -4.11 -3.01
C ILE A 171 16.21 -2.78 -3.61
N ALA A 172 15.01 -2.30 -3.26
CA ALA A 172 14.51 -1.01 -3.70
C ALA A 172 15.42 0.14 -3.22
N MET A 173 15.87 0.11 -1.97
CA MET A 173 16.78 1.12 -1.44
C MET A 173 18.15 1.06 -2.13
N LEU A 174 18.67 -0.13 -2.44
CA LEU A 174 19.88 -0.29 -3.24
C LEU A 174 19.71 0.22 -4.68
N THR A 175 18.54 0.01 -5.27
CA THR A 175 18.20 0.55 -6.60
C THR A 175 18.15 2.07 -6.60
N ILE A 176 17.54 2.69 -5.58
CA ILE A 176 17.53 4.15 -5.39
C ILE A 176 18.97 4.68 -5.20
N ALA A 177 19.78 4.00 -4.38
CA ALA A 177 21.19 4.37 -4.20
C ALA A 177 21.98 4.30 -5.50
N GLY A 178 21.76 3.25 -6.32
CA GLY A 178 22.36 3.14 -7.66
C GLY A 178 21.96 4.30 -8.57
N ALA A 179 20.66 4.62 -8.65
CA ALA A 179 20.17 5.75 -9.43
C ALA A 179 20.71 7.12 -8.93
N TYR A 180 20.98 7.24 -7.62
CA TYR A 180 21.61 8.44 -7.08
C TYR A 180 23.07 8.57 -7.54
N LEU A 181 23.80 7.48 -7.67
CA LEU A 181 25.18 7.50 -8.17
C LEU A 181 25.25 7.83 -9.67
N ASP A 182 24.24 7.43 -10.44
CA ASP A 182 24.11 7.66 -11.90
C ASP A 182 23.38 9.00 -12.23
N ARG A 183 23.21 9.88 -11.26
CA ARG A 183 22.43 11.12 -11.47
C ARG A 183 23.12 12.11 -12.40
N ASP A 184 22.34 12.70 -13.29
CA ASP A 184 22.75 13.89 -14.07
C ASP A 184 22.45 15.17 -13.25
N ALA A 185 23.53 15.88 -12.88
CA ALA A 185 23.42 17.12 -12.12
C ALA A 185 22.84 18.29 -12.95
N SER A 186 22.90 18.22 -14.27
CA SER A 186 22.37 19.25 -15.20
C SER A 186 20.88 19.09 -15.48
N ALA A 187 20.27 17.95 -15.14
CA ALA A 187 18.88 17.66 -15.36
C ALA A 187 17.96 18.55 -14.49
N SER A 188 16.76 18.85 -14.99
CA SER A 188 15.74 19.58 -14.21
C SER A 188 15.38 18.82 -12.92
N THR A 189 14.89 19.54 -11.91
CA THR A 189 14.49 18.94 -10.62
C THR A 189 13.52 17.77 -10.80
N LEU A 190 12.50 17.93 -11.64
CA LEU A 190 11.55 16.86 -11.93
C LEU A 190 12.26 15.64 -12.55
N ALA A 191 13.12 15.84 -13.55
CA ALA A 191 13.83 14.75 -14.22
C ALA A 191 14.76 14.00 -13.26
N ARG A 192 15.49 14.72 -12.38
CA ARG A 192 16.35 14.11 -11.35
C ARG A 192 15.58 13.22 -10.39
N PHE A 193 14.45 13.69 -9.83
CA PHE A 193 13.65 12.88 -8.92
C PHE A 193 12.89 11.77 -9.65
N GLN A 194 12.48 11.99 -10.90
CA GLN A 194 11.91 10.94 -11.74
C GLN A 194 12.92 9.80 -11.96
N HIS A 195 14.17 10.11 -12.32
CA HIS A 195 15.24 9.14 -12.46
C HIS A 195 15.54 8.42 -11.15
N LEU A 196 15.68 9.17 -10.05
CA LEU A 196 15.99 8.64 -8.72
C LEU A 196 15.00 7.58 -8.24
N PHE A 197 13.71 7.84 -8.40
CA PHE A 197 12.67 6.99 -7.83
C PHE A 197 12.03 6.01 -8.82
N TRP A 198 12.29 6.10 -10.10
CA TRP A 198 11.68 5.24 -11.12
C TRP A 198 11.96 3.76 -10.88
N GLY A 199 13.20 3.36 -10.85
CA GLY A 199 13.60 1.98 -10.66
C GLY A 199 13.24 1.44 -9.28
N GLY A 200 13.63 2.19 -8.23
CA GLY A 200 13.31 1.82 -6.85
C GLY A 200 11.80 1.73 -6.59
N GLY A 201 11.00 2.61 -7.20
CA GLY A 201 9.54 2.57 -7.12
C GLY A 201 8.93 1.30 -7.72
N HIS A 202 9.44 0.83 -8.85
CA HIS A 202 9.03 -0.45 -9.44
C HIS A 202 9.36 -1.62 -8.50
N VAL A 203 10.53 -1.63 -7.86
CA VAL A 203 10.90 -2.67 -6.89
C VAL A 203 10.05 -2.58 -5.61
N LEU A 204 9.70 -1.38 -5.13
CA LEU A 204 8.79 -1.20 -4.00
C LEU A 204 7.39 -1.80 -4.25
N GLN A 205 6.94 -1.87 -5.50
CA GLN A 205 5.69 -2.56 -5.83
C GLN A 205 5.77 -4.06 -5.54
N PHE A 206 6.90 -4.71 -5.82
CA PHE A 206 7.10 -6.11 -5.43
C PHE A 206 7.03 -6.29 -3.92
N ALA A 207 7.60 -5.36 -3.14
CA ALA A 207 7.53 -5.40 -1.68
C ALA A 207 6.07 -5.28 -1.19
N ALA A 208 5.29 -4.35 -1.74
CA ALA A 208 3.89 -4.19 -1.40
C ALA A 208 3.04 -5.41 -1.79
N ILE A 209 3.28 -5.99 -2.97
CA ILE A 209 2.59 -7.20 -3.44
C ILE A 209 2.98 -8.42 -2.60
N ALA A 210 4.24 -8.60 -2.24
CA ALA A 210 4.65 -9.68 -1.34
C ALA A 210 3.94 -9.57 0.02
N GLY A 211 3.82 -8.35 0.56
CA GLY A 211 3.03 -8.07 1.76
C GLY A 211 1.53 -8.36 1.58
N MET A 212 0.95 -7.99 0.44
CA MET A 212 -0.45 -8.30 0.10
C MET A 212 -0.68 -9.80 0.01
N LEU A 213 0.18 -10.54 -0.69
CA LEU A 213 0.09 -12.00 -0.79
C LEU A 213 0.25 -12.68 0.57
N ALA A 214 1.15 -12.19 1.43
CA ALA A 214 1.25 -12.64 2.82
C ALA A 214 -0.07 -12.40 3.58
N GLY A 215 -0.69 -11.24 3.38
CA GLY A 215 -2.01 -10.93 3.91
C GLY A 215 -3.11 -11.87 3.38
N TRP A 216 -3.15 -12.16 2.09
CA TRP A 216 -4.10 -13.11 1.52
C TRP A 216 -3.91 -14.53 2.08
N LEU A 217 -2.67 -15.00 2.20
CA LEU A 217 -2.37 -16.30 2.80
C LEU A 217 -2.79 -16.34 4.28
N LEU A 218 -2.63 -15.24 5.02
CA LEU A 218 -3.12 -15.15 6.39
C LEU A 218 -4.66 -15.19 6.45
N LEU A 219 -5.35 -14.46 5.59
CA LEU A 219 -6.82 -14.49 5.53
C LEU A 219 -7.34 -15.87 5.10
N LEU A 220 -6.67 -16.54 4.15
CA LEU A 220 -7.00 -17.91 3.75
C LEU A 220 -6.76 -18.89 4.89
N HIS A 221 -5.67 -18.74 5.64
CA HIS A 221 -5.42 -19.55 6.84
C HIS A 221 -6.53 -19.40 7.88
N GLU A 222 -7.02 -18.18 8.10
CA GLU A 222 -8.14 -17.93 9.03
C GLU A 222 -9.46 -18.53 8.54
N LEU A 223 -9.68 -18.58 7.23
CA LEU A 223 -10.88 -19.15 6.62
C LEU A 223 -10.85 -20.68 6.55
N LEU A 224 -9.68 -21.27 6.27
CA LEU A 224 -9.51 -22.70 6.04
C LEU A 224 -9.11 -23.48 7.30
N GLY A 225 -8.59 -22.78 8.32
CA GLY A 225 -8.02 -23.41 9.54
C GLY A 225 -6.67 -24.12 9.31
N THR A 226 -6.13 -24.06 8.09
CA THR A 226 -4.86 -24.71 7.71
C THR A 226 -4.08 -23.83 6.75
N SER A 227 -2.75 -24.04 6.67
CA SER A 227 -1.92 -23.38 5.67
C SER A 227 -2.28 -23.83 4.26
N LEU A 228 -2.34 -22.87 3.34
CA LEU A 228 -2.63 -23.13 1.92
C LEU A 228 -1.44 -23.75 1.19
N LEU A 229 -0.24 -23.27 1.50
CA LEU A 229 1.01 -23.65 0.86
C LEU A 229 1.92 -24.38 1.84
N ALA A 230 2.52 -25.48 1.40
CA ALA A 230 3.62 -26.09 2.13
C ALA A 230 4.84 -25.12 2.16
N PRO A 231 5.71 -25.16 3.19
CA PRO A 231 6.84 -24.22 3.32
C PRO A 231 7.73 -24.15 2.07
N ARG A 232 7.99 -25.31 1.41
CA ARG A 232 8.78 -25.37 0.17
C ARG A 232 8.07 -24.66 -0.99
N ALA A 233 6.75 -24.83 -1.13
CA ALA A 233 5.97 -24.16 -2.17
C ALA A 233 5.94 -22.64 -1.95
N ALA A 234 5.77 -22.19 -0.71
CA ALA A 234 5.86 -20.78 -0.36
C ALA A 234 7.26 -20.21 -0.67
N ALA A 235 8.33 -20.94 -0.33
CA ALA A 235 9.70 -20.52 -0.63
C ALA A 235 9.92 -20.34 -2.15
N TRP A 236 9.42 -21.26 -2.97
CA TRP A 236 9.51 -21.16 -4.43
C TRP A 236 8.68 -20.01 -4.99
N LEU A 237 7.44 -19.83 -4.51
CA LEU A 237 6.57 -18.74 -4.95
C LEU A 237 7.20 -17.38 -4.69
N PHE A 238 7.62 -17.14 -3.46
CA PHE A 238 8.22 -15.85 -3.09
C PHE A 238 9.66 -15.69 -3.61
N GLY A 239 10.40 -16.79 -3.80
CA GLY A 239 11.70 -16.77 -4.49
C GLY A 239 11.56 -16.36 -5.95
N ALA A 240 10.56 -16.88 -6.66
CA ALA A 240 10.26 -16.49 -8.04
C ALA A 240 9.83 -15.01 -8.14
N LEU A 241 9.07 -14.51 -7.15
CA LEU A 241 8.71 -13.09 -7.08
C LEU A 241 9.93 -12.19 -6.83
N LEU A 242 10.89 -12.64 -6.03
CA LEU A 242 12.14 -11.90 -5.73
C LEU A 242 13.11 -11.84 -6.91
N LEU A 243 13.18 -12.89 -7.69
CA LEU A 243 14.22 -13.07 -8.71
C LEU A 243 14.33 -11.88 -9.69
N PRO A 244 13.25 -11.34 -10.27
CA PRO A 244 13.35 -10.18 -11.16
C PRO A 244 13.91 -8.95 -10.45
N THR A 245 13.57 -8.73 -9.18
CA THR A 245 13.99 -7.53 -8.44
C THR A 245 15.49 -7.44 -8.21
N ALA A 246 16.19 -8.58 -8.20
CA ALA A 246 17.63 -8.64 -8.03
C ALA A 246 18.39 -7.88 -9.14
N THR A 247 17.79 -7.70 -10.31
CA THR A 247 18.36 -6.92 -11.42
C THR A 247 18.24 -5.40 -11.19
N GLY A 248 17.39 -4.94 -10.28
CA GLY A 248 17.07 -3.53 -10.06
C GLY A 248 18.30 -2.62 -9.85
N PRO A 249 19.21 -2.92 -8.90
CA PRO A 249 20.39 -2.09 -8.67
C PRO A 249 21.31 -2.00 -9.89
N TRP A 250 21.46 -3.11 -10.65
CA TRP A 250 22.26 -3.14 -11.88
C TRP A 250 21.62 -2.31 -12.99
N LEU A 251 20.30 -2.44 -13.20
CA LEU A 251 19.55 -1.64 -14.17
C LEU A 251 19.67 -0.14 -13.87
N ALA A 252 19.74 0.24 -12.60
CA ALA A 252 19.81 1.63 -12.17
C ALA A 252 21.16 2.31 -12.52
N VAL A 253 22.26 1.56 -12.56
CA VAL A 253 23.62 2.10 -12.84
C VAL A 253 24.11 1.84 -14.26
N SER A 254 23.37 1.09 -15.07
CA SER A 254 23.85 0.63 -16.39
C SER A 254 23.27 1.41 -17.56
N GLY A 255 22.59 2.56 -17.31
CA GLY A 255 22.01 3.40 -18.35
C GLY A 255 20.89 2.73 -19.18
N HIS A 256 20.26 1.67 -18.63
CA HIS A 256 19.20 0.96 -19.32
C HIS A 256 17.92 1.81 -19.45
N SER A 257 17.14 1.53 -20.49
CA SER A 257 15.86 2.18 -20.71
C SER A 257 14.93 2.05 -19.48
N PRO A 258 14.22 3.11 -19.09
CA PRO A 258 13.16 3.05 -18.08
C PRO A 258 12.14 1.91 -18.29
N ARG A 259 11.92 1.49 -19.54
CA ARG A 259 11.06 0.34 -19.89
C ARG A 259 11.51 -0.99 -19.31
N ALA A 260 12.82 -1.18 -19.04
CA ALA A 260 13.31 -2.40 -18.44
C ALA A 260 12.69 -2.65 -17.05
N PHE A 261 12.52 -1.60 -16.25
CA PHE A 261 11.83 -1.69 -14.95
C PHE A 261 10.34 -2.00 -15.10
N THR A 262 9.68 -1.44 -16.11
CA THR A 262 8.26 -1.72 -16.40
C THR A 262 8.08 -3.20 -16.77
N TRP A 263 8.89 -3.73 -17.68
CA TRP A 263 8.86 -5.15 -18.05
C TRP A 263 9.18 -6.08 -16.88
N MET A 264 10.18 -5.71 -16.06
CA MET A 264 10.49 -6.46 -14.83
C MET A 264 9.24 -6.60 -13.95
N MET A 265 8.49 -5.53 -13.76
CA MET A 265 7.29 -5.50 -12.95
C MET A 265 6.14 -6.30 -13.59
N GLU A 266 5.84 -6.04 -14.86
CA GLU A 266 4.71 -6.68 -15.58
C GLU A 266 4.87 -8.20 -15.62
N LEU A 267 6.06 -8.68 -15.92
CA LEU A 267 6.35 -10.11 -16.03
C LEU A 267 6.58 -10.77 -14.66
N GLY A 268 7.07 -10.04 -13.68
CA GLY A 268 7.44 -10.60 -12.38
C GLY A 268 6.30 -10.71 -11.38
N ILE A 269 5.36 -9.78 -11.37
CA ILE A 269 4.29 -9.72 -10.36
C ILE A 269 3.13 -10.66 -10.69
N ALA A 270 2.60 -10.59 -11.91
CA ALA A 270 1.36 -11.27 -12.27
C ALA A 270 1.37 -12.78 -12.03
N PRO A 271 2.44 -13.55 -12.35
CA PRO A 271 2.45 -14.99 -12.15
C PRO A 271 2.24 -15.40 -10.69
N ALA A 272 2.94 -14.75 -9.74
CA ALA A 272 2.82 -15.06 -8.32
C ALA A 272 1.40 -14.76 -7.78
N VAL A 273 0.83 -13.63 -8.18
CA VAL A 273 -0.52 -13.22 -7.80
C VAL A 273 -1.55 -14.21 -8.32
N LEU A 274 -1.49 -14.56 -9.62
CA LEU A 274 -2.44 -15.48 -10.25
C LEU A 274 -2.37 -16.89 -9.65
N VAL A 275 -1.17 -17.38 -9.30
CA VAL A 275 -0.99 -18.67 -8.62
C VAL A 275 -1.70 -18.66 -7.26
N VAL A 276 -1.50 -17.64 -6.41
CA VAL A 276 -2.15 -17.56 -5.11
C VAL A 276 -3.67 -17.43 -5.26
N MET A 277 -4.15 -16.63 -6.21
CA MET A 277 -5.58 -16.51 -6.51
C MET A 277 -6.20 -17.86 -6.92
N PHE A 278 -5.56 -18.55 -7.84
CA PHE A 278 -6.06 -19.85 -8.34
C PHE A 278 -6.08 -20.92 -7.24
N VAL A 279 -4.98 -21.09 -6.52
CA VAL A 279 -4.87 -22.08 -5.45
C VAL A 279 -5.83 -21.76 -4.30
N GLY A 280 -5.94 -20.48 -3.93
CA GLY A 280 -6.87 -19.99 -2.91
C GLY A 280 -8.33 -20.20 -3.29
N ALA A 281 -8.73 -19.83 -4.51
CA ALA A 281 -10.08 -20.04 -5.02
C ALA A 281 -10.46 -21.53 -5.06
N ARG A 282 -9.53 -22.39 -5.53
CA ARG A 282 -9.70 -23.84 -5.53
C ARG A 282 -9.88 -24.41 -4.13
N ALA A 283 -9.09 -23.94 -3.15
CA ALA A 283 -9.19 -24.39 -1.78
C ALA A 283 -10.54 -23.99 -1.15
N LEU A 284 -10.96 -22.74 -1.31
CA LEU A 284 -12.25 -22.24 -0.84
C LEU A 284 -13.42 -22.99 -1.47
N TYR A 285 -13.36 -23.25 -2.77
CA TYR A 285 -14.38 -24.04 -3.46
C TYR A 285 -14.49 -25.47 -2.90
N ARG A 286 -13.35 -26.15 -2.71
CA ARG A 286 -13.32 -27.51 -2.13
C ARG A 286 -13.88 -27.54 -0.71
N HIS A 287 -13.47 -26.60 0.15
CA HIS A 287 -14.00 -26.50 1.50
C HIS A 287 -15.51 -26.30 1.54
N ARG A 288 -16.05 -25.49 0.62
CA ARG A 288 -17.49 -25.29 0.49
C ARG A 288 -18.23 -26.55 0.07
N VAL A 289 -17.74 -27.24 -0.97
CA VAL A 289 -18.38 -28.43 -1.55
C VAL A 289 -18.34 -29.62 -0.60
N CYS A 290 -17.23 -29.79 0.16
CA CYS A 290 -17.08 -30.89 1.12
C CYS A 290 -17.82 -30.65 2.45
N GLY A 291 -18.61 -29.56 2.58
CA GLY A 291 -19.39 -29.28 3.79
C GLY A 291 -18.58 -28.96 5.05
N VAL A 292 -17.26 -28.84 4.93
CA VAL A 292 -16.35 -28.55 6.05
C VAL A 292 -16.45 -27.07 6.47
N MET A 293 -16.90 -26.21 5.58
CA MET A 293 -17.06 -24.79 5.86
C MET A 293 -18.43 -24.53 6.47
N HIS A 294 -18.51 -24.47 7.80
CA HIS A 294 -19.64 -23.86 8.48
C HIS A 294 -19.55 -22.34 8.26
N TRP A 295 -20.32 -21.86 7.29
CA TRP A 295 -20.48 -20.45 7.01
C TRP A 295 -21.24 -19.76 8.14
N PRO A 296 -20.79 -18.62 8.73
CA PRO A 296 -19.64 -17.76 8.41
C PRO A 296 -18.69 -17.59 9.60
N ILE A 297 -17.55 -18.29 9.61
CA ILE A 297 -16.61 -18.16 10.74
C ILE A 297 -15.97 -16.77 10.78
N GLN A 298 -15.66 -16.16 9.64
CA GLN A 298 -15.15 -14.78 9.56
C GLN A 298 -15.59 -14.07 8.26
N PRO A 299 -16.79 -13.50 8.22
CA PRO A 299 -17.29 -12.85 7.01
C PRO A 299 -16.41 -11.69 6.52
N VAL A 300 -15.73 -11.00 7.43
CA VAL A 300 -14.78 -9.91 7.10
C VAL A 300 -13.62 -10.43 6.27
N ALA A 301 -13.00 -11.56 6.66
CA ALA A 301 -11.87 -12.16 5.95
C ALA A 301 -12.23 -12.52 4.51
N LEU A 302 -13.37 -13.15 4.31
CA LEU A 302 -13.82 -13.54 2.96
C LEU A 302 -14.15 -12.32 2.10
N VAL A 303 -14.91 -11.35 2.63
CA VAL A 303 -15.28 -10.14 1.90
C VAL A 303 -14.02 -9.38 1.49
N GLY A 304 -13.09 -9.16 2.42
CA GLY A 304 -11.85 -8.46 2.12
C GLY A 304 -10.98 -9.18 1.09
N LEU A 305 -10.88 -10.50 1.18
CA LEU A 305 -10.13 -11.31 0.20
C LEU A 305 -10.75 -11.22 -1.20
N LEU A 306 -12.07 -11.35 -1.32
CA LEU A 306 -12.76 -11.28 -2.61
C LEU A 306 -12.69 -9.87 -3.22
N VAL A 307 -12.88 -8.83 -2.41
CA VAL A 307 -12.78 -7.44 -2.86
C VAL A 307 -11.36 -7.12 -3.32
N SER A 308 -10.34 -7.46 -2.52
CA SER A 308 -8.95 -7.26 -2.90
C SER A 308 -8.58 -8.03 -4.18
N GLY A 309 -8.99 -9.30 -4.30
CA GLY A 309 -8.77 -10.10 -5.49
C GLY A 309 -9.41 -9.51 -6.74
N ALA A 310 -10.67 -9.09 -6.65
CA ALA A 310 -11.39 -8.45 -7.76
C ALA A 310 -10.70 -7.14 -8.19
N MET A 311 -10.33 -6.29 -7.23
CA MET A 311 -9.61 -5.03 -7.49
C MET A 311 -8.24 -5.30 -8.15
N THR A 312 -7.53 -6.36 -7.76
CA THR A 312 -6.25 -6.73 -8.37
C THR A 312 -6.41 -7.10 -9.84
N LEU A 313 -7.46 -7.88 -10.20
CA LEU A 313 -7.74 -8.23 -11.59
C LEU A 313 -8.12 -7.01 -12.42
N VAL A 314 -8.96 -6.12 -11.89
CA VAL A 314 -9.30 -4.84 -12.53
C VAL A 314 -8.04 -3.99 -12.71
N GLY A 315 -7.16 -3.96 -11.70
CA GLY A 315 -5.87 -3.28 -11.77
C GLY A 315 -4.98 -3.80 -12.91
N PHE A 316 -4.87 -5.10 -13.07
CA PHE A 316 -4.13 -5.69 -14.19
C PHE A 316 -4.74 -5.30 -15.54
N GLY A 317 -6.07 -5.36 -15.68
CA GLY A 317 -6.75 -4.96 -16.91
C GLY A 317 -6.54 -3.48 -17.26
N LEU A 318 -6.67 -2.58 -16.27
CA LEU A 318 -6.41 -1.15 -16.48
C LEU A 318 -4.93 -0.89 -16.79
N GLY A 319 -4.00 -1.60 -16.14
CA GLY A 319 -2.56 -1.49 -16.39
C GLY A 319 -2.20 -1.84 -17.84
N ALA A 320 -2.74 -2.97 -18.34
CA ALA A 320 -2.55 -3.40 -19.73
C ALA A 320 -3.15 -2.42 -20.76
N ALA A 321 -4.14 -1.61 -20.35
CA ALA A 321 -4.79 -0.65 -21.21
C ALA A 321 -4.15 0.76 -21.19
N ILE A 322 -3.12 0.99 -20.34
CA ILE A 322 -2.46 2.31 -20.25
C ILE A 322 -1.86 2.69 -21.59
N SER A 323 -2.34 3.81 -22.14
CA SER A 323 -1.80 4.44 -23.33
C SER A 323 -1.72 5.96 -23.10
N GLY A 324 -0.56 6.55 -23.38
CA GLY A 324 -0.36 7.98 -23.21
C GLY A 324 -0.33 8.47 -21.75
N ASN A 325 -0.43 9.79 -21.57
CA ASN A 325 -0.35 10.44 -20.25
C ASN A 325 -1.72 10.94 -19.77
N THR A 326 -2.68 10.00 -19.64
CA THR A 326 -4.07 10.30 -19.25
C THR A 326 -4.37 9.83 -17.81
N THR A 327 -5.58 10.15 -17.33
CA THR A 327 -6.09 9.69 -16.03
C THR A 327 -6.29 8.18 -15.95
N LEU A 328 -6.06 7.43 -17.04
CA LEU A 328 -6.04 5.96 -16.99
C LEU A 328 -4.92 5.41 -16.11
N THR A 329 -3.74 6.08 -16.09
CA THR A 329 -2.65 5.72 -15.18
C THR A 329 -3.06 5.83 -13.71
N PRO A 330 -3.61 6.95 -13.19
CA PRO A 330 -4.14 6.99 -11.83
C PRO A 330 -5.32 6.03 -11.61
N ALA A 331 -6.16 5.74 -12.60
CA ALA A 331 -7.19 4.71 -12.46
C ALA A 331 -6.57 3.34 -12.12
N HIS A 332 -5.55 2.93 -12.87
CA HIS A 332 -4.81 1.70 -12.63
C HIS A 332 -4.22 1.64 -11.22
N TYR A 333 -3.43 2.64 -10.82
CA TYR A 333 -2.76 2.52 -9.53
C TYR A 333 -3.72 2.71 -8.35
N HIS A 334 -4.82 3.46 -8.46
CA HIS A 334 -5.78 3.58 -7.37
C HIS A 334 -6.48 2.25 -7.05
N VAL A 335 -6.86 1.47 -8.07
CA VAL A 335 -7.47 0.16 -7.83
C VAL A 335 -6.43 -0.85 -7.34
N SER A 336 -5.20 -0.82 -7.87
CA SER A 336 -4.12 -1.74 -7.46
C SER A 336 -3.65 -1.48 -6.03
N ILE A 337 -3.37 -0.22 -5.67
CA ILE A 337 -3.02 0.23 -4.32
C ILE A 337 -4.19 -0.01 -3.35
N GLY A 338 -5.42 0.22 -3.83
CA GLY A 338 -6.65 -0.06 -3.09
C GLY A 338 -6.78 -1.52 -2.71
N ALA A 339 -6.39 -2.46 -3.58
CA ALA A 339 -6.38 -3.89 -3.30
C ALA A 339 -5.44 -4.25 -2.14
N VAL A 340 -4.23 -3.68 -2.12
CA VAL A 340 -3.27 -3.83 -1.01
C VAL A 340 -3.86 -3.26 0.29
N THR A 341 -4.45 -2.07 0.21
CA THR A 341 -5.06 -1.39 1.37
C THR A 341 -6.22 -2.19 1.95
N VAL A 342 -7.13 -2.71 1.11
CA VAL A 342 -8.23 -3.59 1.55
C VAL A 342 -7.69 -4.82 2.27
N THR A 343 -6.63 -5.43 1.74
CA THR A 343 -5.99 -6.59 2.38
C THR A 343 -5.50 -6.24 3.78
N PHE A 344 -4.74 -5.17 3.93
CA PHE A 344 -4.14 -4.79 5.22
C PHE A 344 -5.20 -4.34 6.23
N MET A 345 -6.21 -3.57 5.80
CA MET A 345 -7.36 -3.25 6.65
C MET A 345 -8.05 -4.51 7.15
N THR A 346 -8.32 -5.46 6.25
CA THR A 346 -9.00 -6.71 6.59
C THR A 346 -8.17 -7.57 7.53
N VAL A 347 -6.87 -7.73 7.26
CA VAL A 347 -5.94 -8.47 8.13
C VAL A 347 -5.94 -7.88 9.53
N LEU A 348 -5.87 -6.55 9.68
CA LEU A 348 -5.88 -5.93 11.00
C LEU A 348 -7.20 -6.19 11.73
N LEU A 349 -8.34 -5.99 11.07
CA LEU A 349 -9.67 -6.24 11.68
C LEU A 349 -9.82 -7.69 12.15
N VAL A 350 -9.35 -8.66 11.36
CA VAL A 350 -9.36 -10.09 11.72
C VAL A 350 -8.43 -10.37 12.90
N MET A 351 -7.25 -9.77 12.94
CA MET A 351 -6.27 -10.00 14.00
C MET A 351 -6.59 -9.29 15.32
N MET A 352 -7.46 -8.26 15.32
CA MET A 352 -7.79 -7.50 16.52
C MET A 352 -8.24 -8.39 17.69
N SER A 353 -9.04 -9.42 17.42
CA SER A 353 -9.49 -10.36 18.45
C SER A 353 -8.32 -11.16 19.06
N ARG A 354 -7.32 -11.54 18.25
CA ARG A 354 -6.11 -12.22 18.72
C ARG A 354 -5.23 -11.31 19.58
N PHE A 355 -5.34 -10.00 19.39
CA PHE A 355 -4.62 -8.98 20.15
C PHE A 355 -5.29 -8.62 21.50
N GLY A 356 -6.39 -9.31 21.85
CA GLY A 356 -7.19 -8.96 23.02
C GLY A 356 -7.96 -7.65 22.90
N ALA A 357 -8.21 -7.23 21.67
CA ALA A 357 -8.95 -6.00 21.31
C ALA A 357 -10.04 -6.34 20.29
N PRO A 358 -11.07 -7.14 20.63
CA PRO A 358 -12.09 -7.55 19.68
C PRO A 358 -12.84 -6.36 19.11
N VAL A 359 -13.16 -6.41 17.82
CA VAL A 359 -13.89 -5.36 17.14
C VAL A 359 -15.29 -5.24 17.75
N ARG A 360 -15.64 -4.04 18.22
CA ARG A 360 -16.88 -3.77 18.96
C ARG A 360 -18.14 -3.99 18.14
N TRP A 361 -18.09 -3.71 16.83
CA TRP A 361 -19.23 -3.81 15.91
C TRP A 361 -18.95 -4.78 14.76
N PRO A 362 -19.01 -6.10 15.00
CA PRO A 362 -18.62 -7.10 13.98
C PRO A 362 -19.56 -7.08 12.75
N ARG A 363 -20.83 -6.70 12.94
CA ARG A 363 -21.76 -6.53 11.81
C ARG A 363 -21.39 -5.36 10.91
N VAL A 364 -20.86 -4.29 11.47
CA VAL A 364 -20.36 -3.12 10.72
C VAL A 364 -19.03 -3.46 10.05
N ALA A 365 -18.13 -4.13 10.77
CA ALA A 365 -16.80 -4.48 10.28
C ALA A 365 -16.83 -5.29 8.98
N LYS A 366 -17.83 -6.19 8.79
CA LYS A 366 -17.95 -6.98 7.56
C LYS A 366 -18.19 -6.13 6.29
N TRP A 367 -18.80 -4.96 6.44
CA TRP A 367 -19.10 -4.06 5.31
C TRP A 367 -17.95 -3.10 4.98
N GLN A 368 -17.00 -2.93 5.91
CA GLN A 368 -15.91 -1.98 5.74
C GLN A 368 -15.04 -2.27 4.51
N PRO A 369 -14.52 -3.51 4.27
CA PRO A 369 -13.72 -3.79 3.09
C PRO A 369 -14.51 -3.60 1.78
N LEU A 370 -15.81 -3.94 1.79
CA LEU A 370 -16.67 -3.77 0.63
C LEU A 370 -16.88 -2.29 0.32
N LEU A 371 -17.21 -1.47 1.33
CA LEU A 371 -17.47 -0.04 1.14
C LEU A 371 -16.22 0.68 0.62
N TYR A 372 -15.05 0.40 1.22
CA TYR A 372 -13.80 0.98 0.76
C TYR A 372 -13.44 0.51 -0.66
N GLY A 373 -13.53 -0.80 -0.94
CA GLY A 373 -13.18 -1.36 -2.23
C GLY A 373 -14.10 -0.92 -3.36
N VAL A 374 -15.42 -0.85 -3.12
CA VAL A 374 -16.38 -0.30 -4.08
C VAL A 374 -16.11 1.17 -4.33
N GLY A 375 -15.87 1.96 -3.26
CA GLY A 375 -15.52 3.38 -3.40
C GLY A 375 -14.28 3.58 -4.25
N GLN A 376 -13.20 2.84 -4.01
CA GLN A 376 -11.97 2.89 -4.81
C GLN A 376 -12.20 2.43 -6.26
N SER A 377 -13.02 1.42 -6.47
CA SER A 377 -13.33 0.92 -7.82
C SER A 377 -14.16 1.94 -8.62
N VAL A 378 -15.14 2.59 -7.99
CA VAL A 378 -15.92 3.68 -8.61
C VAL A 378 -15.02 4.88 -8.89
N PHE A 379 -14.13 5.24 -7.96
CA PHE A 379 -13.14 6.31 -8.17
C PHE A 379 -12.25 6.02 -9.39
N ALA A 380 -11.67 4.82 -9.45
CA ALA A 380 -10.84 4.38 -10.57
C ALA A 380 -11.64 4.29 -11.88
N GLY A 381 -12.88 3.81 -11.84
CA GLY A 381 -13.80 3.77 -12.98
C GLY A 381 -14.07 5.16 -13.55
N GLY A 382 -14.32 6.14 -12.70
CA GLY A 382 -14.47 7.53 -13.11
C GLY A 382 -13.22 8.11 -13.79
N LEU A 383 -12.04 7.85 -13.22
CA LEU A 383 -10.77 8.24 -13.83
C LEU A 383 -10.51 7.52 -15.16
N ALA A 384 -10.93 6.24 -15.28
CA ALA A 384 -10.81 5.48 -16.52
C ALA A 384 -11.72 6.07 -17.61
N VAL A 385 -12.97 6.43 -17.28
CA VAL A 385 -13.89 7.11 -18.21
C VAL A 385 -13.28 8.43 -18.68
N ALA A 386 -12.78 9.25 -17.76
CA ALA A 386 -12.15 10.52 -18.11
C ALA A 386 -10.91 10.35 -18.99
N GLY A 387 -10.11 9.30 -18.77
CA GLY A 387 -8.90 9.02 -19.53
C GLY A 387 -9.15 8.40 -20.90
N PHE A 388 -10.05 7.40 -20.99
CA PHE A 388 -10.33 6.71 -22.25
C PHE A 388 -11.06 7.58 -23.25
N TRP A 389 -12.15 8.21 -22.81
CA TRP A 389 -13.05 8.93 -23.71
C TRP A 389 -12.86 10.43 -23.68
N GLY A 390 -12.44 10.99 -22.55
CA GLY A 390 -12.24 12.42 -22.36
C GLY A 390 -10.80 12.89 -22.55
N GLN A 391 -9.82 11.97 -22.65
CA GLN A 391 -8.39 12.28 -22.76
C GLN A 391 -7.87 13.22 -21.66
N ALA A 392 -8.50 13.19 -20.48
CA ALA A 392 -8.09 14.03 -19.34
C ALA A 392 -6.64 13.75 -18.95
N ALA A 393 -5.83 14.79 -18.84
CA ALA A 393 -4.42 14.67 -18.52
C ALA A 393 -4.19 14.14 -17.10
N ARG A 394 -3.17 13.30 -16.93
CA ARG A 394 -2.87 12.55 -15.70
C ARG A 394 -2.71 13.45 -14.46
N LYS A 395 -1.95 14.52 -14.58
CA LYS A 395 -1.52 15.39 -13.47
C LYS A 395 -2.25 16.74 -13.46
N THR A 396 -3.45 16.80 -14.01
CA THR A 396 -4.21 18.03 -14.09
C THR A 396 -5.06 18.24 -12.84
N TYR A 397 -4.83 19.32 -12.13
CA TYR A 397 -5.55 19.74 -10.94
C TYR A 397 -5.82 21.25 -11.01
N GLY A 398 -6.98 21.68 -10.53
CA GLY A 398 -7.32 23.09 -10.38
C GLY A 398 -8.38 23.63 -11.34
N ALA A 399 -8.78 24.89 -11.12
CA ALA A 399 -9.76 25.61 -11.89
C ALA A 399 -9.25 25.99 -13.30
N GLY A 400 -10.15 26.21 -14.24
CA GLY A 400 -9.84 26.77 -15.57
C GLY A 400 -9.56 25.75 -16.66
N GLN A 401 -9.78 24.45 -16.43
CA GLN A 401 -9.68 23.46 -17.50
C GLN A 401 -10.98 23.37 -18.29
N GLN A 402 -10.88 23.51 -19.60
CA GLN A 402 -11.95 23.12 -20.50
C GLN A 402 -11.96 21.59 -20.61
N LEU A 403 -12.93 20.96 -19.95
CA LEU A 403 -13.08 19.51 -19.96
C LEU A 403 -14.14 19.11 -20.97
N GLU A 404 -13.80 18.17 -21.85
CA GLU A 404 -14.78 17.50 -22.70
C GLU A 404 -15.84 16.78 -21.84
N PRO A 405 -17.09 16.65 -22.31
CA PRO A 405 -18.17 16.03 -21.52
C PRO A 405 -17.83 14.69 -20.88
N PRO A 406 -17.13 13.72 -21.55
CA PRO A 406 -16.75 12.48 -20.91
C PRO A 406 -15.75 12.67 -19.76
N SER A 407 -14.82 13.63 -19.86
CA SER A 407 -13.89 13.96 -18.78
C SER A 407 -14.62 14.52 -17.58
N HIS A 408 -15.57 15.44 -17.80
CA HIS A 408 -16.39 16.01 -16.73
C HIS A 408 -17.19 14.92 -15.99
N ALA A 409 -17.93 14.07 -16.73
CA ALA A 409 -18.71 12.99 -16.17
C ALA A 409 -17.81 11.99 -15.38
N GLY A 410 -16.68 11.61 -15.96
CA GLY A 410 -15.70 10.74 -15.33
C GLY A 410 -15.16 11.30 -14.00
N LEU A 411 -14.85 12.59 -13.94
CA LEU A 411 -14.36 13.24 -12.71
C LEU A 411 -15.45 13.37 -11.64
N VAL A 412 -16.72 13.57 -12.01
CA VAL A 412 -17.85 13.53 -11.07
C VAL A 412 -18.00 12.12 -10.47
N ILE A 413 -17.96 11.07 -11.31
CA ILE A 413 -18.01 9.67 -10.85
C ILE A 413 -16.82 9.40 -9.92
N ALA A 414 -15.62 9.86 -10.28
CA ALA A 414 -14.44 9.73 -9.42
C ALA A 414 -14.64 10.43 -8.07
N GLY A 415 -15.21 11.63 -8.05
CA GLY A 415 -15.54 12.35 -6.82
C GLY A 415 -16.46 11.53 -5.88
N ILE A 416 -17.54 10.96 -6.44
CA ILE A 416 -18.46 10.10 -5.68
C ILE A 416 -17.74 8.86 -5.13
N GLY A 417 -16.96 8.18 -5.97
CA GLY A 417 -16.16 7.03 -5.55
C GLY A 417 -15.15 7.36 -4.46
N GLY A 418 -14.47 8.50 -4.58
CA GLY A 418 -13.54 9.00 -3.58
C GLY A 418 -14.20 9.27 -2.22
N ALA A 419 -15.39 9.88 -2.22
CA ALA A 419 -16.18 10.10 -1.01
C ALA A 419 -16.59 8.78 -0.35
N LEU A 420 -17.04 7.78 -1.12
CA LEU A 420 -17.36 6.45 -0.60
C LEU A 420 -16.14 5.74 -0.01
N ALA A 421 -15.00 5.80 -0.69
CA ALA A 421 -13.75 5.23 -0.19
C ALA A 421 -13.30 5.90 1.11
N LEU A 422 -13.45 7.23 1.21
CA LEU A 422 -13.15 7.98 2.42
C LEU A 422 -14.02 7.52 3.60
N VAL A 423 -15.33 7.36 3.39
CA VAL A 423 -16.25 6.82 4.43
C VAL A 423 -15.79 5.43 4.87
N GLY A 424 -15.43 4.54 3.93
CA GLY A 424 -14.87 3.22 4.24
C GLY A 424 -13.56 3.29 5.03
N GLY A 425 -12.69 4.24 4.70
CA GLY A 425 -11.43 4.50 5.43
C GLY A 425 -11.66 5.01 6.86
N VAL A 426 -12.55 6.00 7.03
CA VAL A 426 -12.95 6.51 8.36
C VAL A 426 -13.55 5.41 9.21
N MET A 427 -14.44 4.61 8.62
CA MET A 427 -15.05 3.45 9.28
C MET A 427 -13.98 2.47 9.79
N PHE A 428 -12.95 2.17 9.00
CA PHE A 428 -11.81 1.35 9.43
C PHE A 428 -11.10 1.94 10.65
N VAL A 429 -10.72 3.23 10.58
CA VAL A 429 -10.03 3.90 11.68
C VAL A 429 -10.87 3.89 12.97
N VAL A 430 -12.17 4.17 12.87
CA VAL A 430 -13.11 4.14 14.01
C VAL A 430 -13.19 2.73 14.61
N LEU A 431 -13.29 1.68 13.78
CA LEU A 431 -13.34 0.29 14.24
C LEU A 431 -12.07 -0.08 15.00
N VAL A 432 -10.89 0.25 14.46
CA VAL A 432 -9.59 -0.07 15.07
C VAL A 432 -9.38 0.73 16.37
N VAL A 433 -9.60 2.04 16.35
CA VAL A 433 -9.41 2.90 17.53
C VAL A 433 -10.38 2.52 18.66
N SER A 434 -11.64 2.24 18.33
CA SER A 434 -12.64 1.82 19.33
C SER A 434 -12.25 0.47 19.96
N ALA A 435 -11.75 -0.48 19.19
CA ALA A 435 -11.28 -1.77 19.69
C ALA A 435 -10.04 -1.60 20.58
N TRP A 436 -9.07 -0.77 20.21
CA TRP A 436 -7.88 -0.52 21.02
C TRP A 436 -8.17 0.18 22.35
N ARG A 437 -9.11 1.13 22.37
CA ARG A 437 -9.53 1.81 23.62
C ARG A 437 -10.17 0.87 24.64
N HIS A 438 -10.79 -0.21 24.17
CA HIS A 438 -11.48 -1.20 25.02
C HIS A 438 -10.66 -2.50 25.13
N ARG A 439 -9.40 -2.47 24.79
CA ARG A 439 -8.50 -3.62 24.96
C ARG A 439 -8.47 -4.01 26.43
N ASP A 440 -8.72 -5.30 26.69
CA ASP A 440 -8.62 -5.87 28.05
C ASP A 440 -7.21 -5.62 28.58
N ARG A 441 -7.14 -4.83 29.66
CA ARG A 441 -5.89 -4.58 30.38
C ARG A 441 -5.63 -5.75 31.34
N HIS A 442 -5.31 -6.90 30.77
CA HIS A 442 -4.92 -8.08 31.53
C HIS A 442 -3.49 -8.51 31.21
#